data_3d6dd007029f871b244a3f90574c2de1
#
_entry.id   3d6dd007029f871b244a3f90574c2de1
#
_cell.length_a   1.000
_cell.length_b   1.000
_cell.length_c   1.000
_cell.angle_alpha   90.00
_cell.angle_beta   90.00
_cell.angle_gamma   90.00
#
_symmetry.space_group_name_H-M   'P 1'
#
loop_
_entity.id
_entity.type
_entity.pdbx_description
1 polymer ?
#
loop_
_entity_poly.entity_id
_entity_poly.type
_entity_poly.pdbx_seq_one_letter_code
_entity_poly.pdbx_strand_id
1 'polypeptide(L)'
;MDPLEYIAPNRKRLPYGMMNFAVIRREDYYYVDKTRFIPLLEQADRFFFFIRPRRFGKSLTLNLLQHYYDVNTRDKFDDLFGGLYIGEHPTPDRNSYLVLYLNFSGISGELNDYRKGLDEHCGTTIKSFCKKYADLLPPETWKELHTKNGAVAQLEFLYQVCERAGQKIYLFIDEYDHFTNTILSSPESLCRYTDEAHGESYLQNLFIKVEAGTYSSIERCFITGVSPMIMYDLASGFNIGTNYSLTPDFNQMMGFTEEEVREMLTYYSTTSPFHHTVDELIEMMKPWYDNYCFAQDCYGETTMYNSNMVLYFVKNYIIRGKAPQNMIESNIRIDYEKLRMLIRKDKEFAHDASIIQTLVSQGFITGDLKDGFPAASIT
;
A
#
# COMPACT_ATOMS: atom_id res chain seq x y z
N MET A 1 21.31 27.06 15.91
CA MET A 1 21.06 27.09 14.47
C MET A 1 19.67 27.68 14.25
N ASP A 2 19.62 28.78 13.52
CA ASP A 2 18.35 29.44 13.21
C ASP A 2 17.48 28.49 12.39
N PRO A 3 16.19 28.27 12.76
CA PRO A 3 15.27 27.47 11.97
C PRO A 3 15.15 27.93 10.51
N LEU A 4 15.49 29.17 10.19
CA LEU A 4 15.51 29.74 8.84
C LEU A 4 16.75 29.34 8.01
N GLU A 5 17.86 28.93 8.63
CA GLU A 5 19.04 28.39 7.93
C GLU A 5 18.82 26.97 7.37
N TYR A 6 17.69 26.35 7.75
CA TYR A 6 17.29 25.03 7.26
C TYR A 6 16.96 25.00 5.76
N ILE A 7 16.66 26.14 5.15
CA ILE A 7 16.29 26.23 3.73
C ILE A 7 17.55 26.57 2.91
N ALA A 8 18.41 25.58 2.66
CA ALA A 8 19.44 25.73 1.65
C ALA A 8 18.76 25.89 0.26
N PRO A 9 19.00 26.96 -0.48
CA PRO A 9 18.23 27.31 -1.69
C PRO A 9 18.30 26.28 -2.83
N ASN A 10 19.22 25.32 -2.78
CA ASN A 10 19.41 24.29 -3.82
C ASN A 10 19.23 22.85 -3.30
N ARG A 11 18.63 22.65 -2.13
CA ARG A 11 18.45 21.33 -1.55
C ARG A 11 17.02 20.83 -1.77
N LYS A 12 16.88 19.62 -2.32
CA LYS A 12 15.58 18.95 -2.43
C LYS A 12 14.98 18.72 -1.04
N ARG A 13 13.67 18.97 -0.91
CA ARG A 13 12.93 18.70 0.31
C ARG A 13 12.72 17.20 0.48
N LEU A 14 12.67 16.72 1.72
CA LEU A 14 12.31 15.32 2.01
C LEU A 14 10.80 15.10 1.90
N PRO A 15 10.33 14.07 1.21
CA PRO A 15 8.90 13.78 1.05
C PRO A 15 8.31 13.03 2.26
N TYR A 16 8.67 13.45 3.47
CA TYR A 16 8.21 12.79 4.70
C TYR A 16 6.70 12.93 4.87
N GLY A 17 6.00 11.78 4.98
CA GLY A 17 4.55 11.74 5.10
C GLY A 17 3.78 12.05 3.82
N MET A 18 4.45 12.14 2.67
CA MET A 18 3.82 12.45 1.39
C MET A 18 3.45 11.17 0.63
N MET A 19 2.22 11.15 0.09
CA MET A 19 1.70 10.05 -0.73
C MET A 19 1.31 10.50 -2.14
N ASN A 20 1.46 11.80 -2.45
CA ASN A 20 1.14 12.36 -3.76
C ASN A 20 2.38 12.43 -4.64
N PHE A 21 2.52 11.47 -5.56
CA PHE A 21 3.65 11.38 -6.47
C PHE A 21 3.80 12.63 -7.35
N ALA A 22 2.69 13.15 -7.88
CA ALA A 22 2.74 14.32 -8.74
C ALA A 22 3.27 15.57 -8.02
N VAL A 23 2.94 15.76 -6.74
CA VAL A 23 3.47 16.85 -5.91
C VAL A 23 4.96 16.64 -5.67
N ILE A 24 5.38 15.41 -5.33
CA ILE A 24 6.80 15.07 -5.12
C ILE A 24 7.63 15.42 -6.35
N ARG A 25 7.15 15.11 -7.54
CA ARG A 25 7.86 15.38 -8.80
C ARG A 25 7.88 16.85 -9.19
N ARG A 26 6.73 17.53 -9.13
CA ARG A 26 6.60 18.93 -9.56
C ARG A 26 7.29 19.93 -8.65
N GLU A 27 7.33 19.62 -7.34
CA GLU A 27 7.96 20.47 -6.36
C GLU A 27 9.42 20.05 -6.04
N ASP A 28 9.98 19.18 -6.88
CA ASP A 28 11.35 18.67 -6.82
C ASP A 28 11.79 18.17 -5.44
N TYR A 29 10.95 17.32 -4.82
CA TYR A 29 11.36 16.59 -3.63
C TYR A 29 12.38 15.50 -3.96
N TYR A 30 13.16 15.09 -2.97
CA TYR A 30 14.04 13.93 -3.11
C TYR A 30 13.20 12.68 -3.34
N TYR A 31 13.47 11.96 -4.40
CA TYR A 31 12.70 10.76 -4.75
C TYR A 31 13.63 9.58 -5.03
N VAL A 32 13.39 8.45 -4.37
CA VAL A 32 14.07 7.18 -4.64
C VAL A 32 13.31 6.47 -5.76
N ASP A 33 13.96 6.29 -6.89
CA ASP A 33 13.31 5.75 -8.09
C ASP A 33 13.07 4.23 -8.00
N LYS A 34 11.81 3.85 -7.90
CA LYS A 34 11.35 2.45 -7.96
C LYS A 34 10.63 2.11 -9.27
N THR A 35 10.65 3.02 -10.25
CA THR A 35 9.89 2.83 -11.50
C THR A 35 10.43 1.70 -12.38
N ARG A 36 11.64 1.21 -12.12
CA ARG A 36 12.20 0.00 -12.75
C ARG A 36 11.36 -1.27 -12.54
N PHE A 37 10.48 -1.26 -11.52
CA PHE A 37 9.57 -2.38 -11.26
C PHE A 37 8.30 -2.36 -12.13
N ILE A 38 7.99 -1.27 -12.83
CA ILE A 38 6.82 -1.19 -13.71
C ILE A 38 6.84 -2.25 -14.81
N PRO A 39 7.92 -2.42 -15.59
CA PRO A 39 7.97 -3.49 -16.60
C PRO A 39 7.82 -4.90 -16.01
N LEU A 40 8.30 -5.14 -14.79
CA LEU A 40 8.12 -6.42 -14.10
C LEU A 40 6.67 -6.65 -13.69
N LEU A 41 5.99 -5.61 -13.21
CA LEU A 41 4.55 -5.65 -12.89
C LEU A 41 3.69 -5.92 -14.14
N GLU A 42 4.11 -5.44 -15.30
CA GLU A 42 3.41 -5.70 -16.56
C GLU A 42 3.61 -7.13 -17.09
N GLN A 43 4.77 -7.74 -16.79
CA GLN A 43 5.06 -9.14 -17.12
C GLN A 43 4.44 -10.12 -16.11
N ALA A 44 4.12 -9.66 -14.91
CA ALA A 44 3.41 -10.44 -13.91
C ALA A 44 1.96 -10.71 -14.31
N ASP A 45 1.26 -11.55 -13.54
CA ASP A 45 -0.16 -11.80 -13.73
C ASP A 45 -0.96 -10.50 -13.70
N ARG A 46 -2.07 -10.47 -14.45
CA ARG A 46 -2.90 -9.26 -14.57
C ARG A 46 -3.61 -8.89 -13.27
N PHE A 47 -3.84 -9.88 -12.41
CA PHE A 47 -4.58 -9.74 -11.17
C PHE A 47 -3.71 -10.25 -10.04
N PHE A 48 -3.35 -9.37 -9.09
CA PHE A 48 -2.43 -9.76 -8.04
C PHE A 48 -2.60 -8.98 -6.74
N PHE A 49 -2.15 -9.62 -5.67
CA PHE A 49 -2.01 -9.06 -4.35
C PHE A 49 -0.57 -8.72 -4.06
N PHE A 50 -0.36 -7.59 -3.38
CA PHE A 50 0.96 -7.18 -2.93
C PHE A 50 0.88 -6.54 -1.54
N ILE A 51 1.35 -7.28 -0.54
CA ILE A 51 1.24 -6.90 0.87
C ILE A 51 2.59 -6.42 1.36
N ARG A 52 2.58 -5.30 2.09
CA ARG A 52 3.75 -4.76 2.79
C ARG A 52 3.33 -4.17 4.13
N PRO A 53 4.20 -4.17 5.14
CA PRO A 53 3.93 -3.49 6.40
C PRO A 53 3.55 -2.02 6.20
N ARG A 54 2.97 -1.42 7.23
CA ARG A 54 2.65 0.02 7.20
C ARG A 54 3.91 0.84 6.95
N ARG A 55 3.75 1.95 6.19
CA ARG A 55 4.80 2.95 5.95
C ARG A 55 5.95 2.53 5.02
N PHE A 56 5.76 1.46 4.26
CA PHE A 56 6.70 1.03 3.20
C PHE A 56 6.49 1.72 1.84
N GLY A 57 5.56 2.66 1.73
CA GLY A 57 5.33 3.40 0.48
C GLY A 57 4.23 2.84 -0.42
N LYS A 58 3.38 1.90 0.05
CA LYS A 58 2.28 1.30 -0.73
C LYS A 58 1.44 2.34 -1.49
N SER A 59 0.81 3.26 -0.76
CA SER A 59 -0.09 4.25 -1.35
C SER A 59 0.64 5.22 -2.28
N LEU A 60 1.93 5.54 -2.03
CA LEU A 60 2.75 6.31 -2.95
C LEU A 60 3.00 5.55 -4.26
N THR A 61 3.33 4.26 -4.17
CA THR A 61 3.51 3.39 -5.35
C THR A 61 2.22 3.30 -6.14
N LEU A 62 1.06 3.09 -5.48
CA LEU A 62 -0.22 3.09 -6.19
C LEU A 62 -0.51 4.43 -6.85
N ASN A 63 -0.21 5.55 -6.19
CA ASN A 63 -0.42 6.87 -6.78
C ASN A 63 0.49 7.12 -8.00
N LEU A 64 1.75 6.66 -7.95
CA LEU A 64 2.66 6.66 -9.09
C LEU A 64 2.08 5.84 -10.26
N LEU A 65 1.67 4.59 -10.00
CA LEU A 65 1.11 3.70 -11.02
C LEU A 65 -0.18 4.27 -11.63
N GLN A 66 -1.05 4.90 -10.82
CA GLN A 66 -2.22 5.62 -11.32
C GLN A 66 -1.83 6.69 -12.34
N HIS A 67 -0.82 7.50 -12.05
CA HIS A 67 -0.34 8.53 -13.00
C HIS A 67 0.33 7.92 -14.22
N TYR A 68 1.00 6.78 -14.11
CA TYR A 68 1.66 6.14 -15.23
C TYR A 68 0.67 5.55 -16.22
N TYR A 69 -0.38 4.91 -15.73
CA TYR A 69 -1.33 4.17 -16.57
C TYR A 69 -2.54 4.98 -17.05
N ASP A 70 -2.87 6.09 -16.38
CA ASP A 70 -4.04 6.88 -16.67
C ASP A 70 -3.96 7.59 -18.03
N VAL A 71 -4.95 7.39 -18.89
CA VAL A 71 -5.07 8.06 -20.20
C VAL A 71 -5.05 9.60 -20.10
N ASN A 72 -5.55 10.15 -18.97
CA ASN A 72 -5.65 11.59 -18.74
C ASN A 72 -4.35 12.23 -18.23
N THR A 73 -3.26 11.47 -18.12
CA THR A 73 -1.94 11.99 -17.70
C THR A 73 -0.91 12.01 -18.82
N ARG A 74 -1.33 11.72 -20.05
CA ARG A 74 -0.44 11.61 -21.21
C ARG A 74 0.37 12.88 -21.48
N ASP A 75 -0.27 14.04 -21.36
CA ASP A 75 0.33 15.36 -21.53
C ASP A 75 1.26 15.80 -20.39
N LYS A 76 1.24 15.07 -19.26
CA LYS A 76 2.04 15.35 -18.05
C LYS A 76 3.14 14.32 -17.84
N PHE A 77 3.34 13.42 -18.80
CA PHE A 77 4.25 12.30 -18.64
C PHE A 77 5.69 12.75 -18.38
N ASP A 78 6.21 13.64 -19.19
CA ASP A 78 7.58 14.12 -19.07
C ASP A 78 7.81 14.90 -17.76
N ASP A 79 6.81 15.68 -17.31
CA ASP A 79 6.86 16.40 -16.03
C ASP A 79 6.94 15.45 -14.84
N LEU A 80 6.26 14.31 -14.92
CA LEU A 80 6.14 13.37 -13.81
C LEU A 80 7.23 12.30 -13.82
N PHE A 81 7.60 11.81 -14.98
CA PHE A 81 8.49 10.65 -15.12
C PHE A 81 9.84 10.98 -15.75
N GLY A 82 10.03 12.18 -16.28
CA GLY A 82 11.31 12.62 -16.85
C GLY A 82 12.46 12.43 -15.85
N GLY A 83 13.58 11.81 -16.32
CA GLY A 83 14.74 11.48 -15.50
C GLY A 83 14.55 10.33 -14.52
N LEU A 84 13.43 9.60 -14.59
CA LEU A 84 13.24 8.30 -13.92
C LEU A 84 13.44 7.17 -14.93
N TYR A 85 13.74 5.97 -14.43
CA TYR A 85 13.95 4.79 -15.29
C TYR A 85 12.81 4.59 -16.29
N ILE A 86 11.56 4.66 -15.84
CA ILE A 86 10.39 4.44 -16.71
C ILE A 86 10.11 5.61 -17.65
N GLY A 87 10.64 6.80 -17.35
CA GLY A 87 10.59 7.95 -18.26
C GLY A 87 11.50 7.75 -19.46
N GLU A 88 12.66 7.13 -19.23
CA GLU A 88 13.65 6.80 -20.27
C GLU A 88 13.31 5.49 -21.02
N HIS A 89 12.60 4.57 -20.34
CA HIS A 89 12.22 3.25 -20.85
C HIS A 89 10.72 3.00 -20.73
N PRO A 90 9.86 3.82 -21.38
CA PRO A 90 8.41 3.69 -21.25
C PRO A 90 7.91 2.39 -21.89
N THR A 91 6.90 1.78 -21.26
CA THR A 91 6.25 0.56 -21.78
C THR A 91 5.07 0.89 -22.70
N PRO A 92 4.58 -0.08 -23.50
CA PRO A 92 3.39 0.09 -24.32
C PRO A 92 2.11 0.38 -23.52
N ASP A 93 2.03 -0.09 -22.26
CA ASP A 93 0.86 0.07 -21.41
C ASP A 93 0.74 1.48 -20.79
N ARG A 94 1.74 2.33 -21.02
CA ARG A 94 1.72 3.73 -20.58
C ARG A 94 0.49 4.47 -21.07
N ASN A 95 -0.22 5.16 -20.15
CA ASN A 95 -1.40 5.98 -20.46
C ASN A 95 -2.46 5.24 -21.30
N SER A 96 -2.73 3.97 -20.98
CA SER A 96 -3.60 3.08 -21.75
C SER A 96 -4.88 2.68 -21.04
N TYR A 97 -5.07 3.08 -19.78
CA TYR A 97 -6.19 2.64 -18.97
C TYR A 97 -7.03 3.78 -18.39
N LEU A 98 -8.30 3.50 -18.17
CA LEU A 98 -9.10 4.25 -17.22
C LEU A 98 -8.78 3.73 -15.81
N VAL A 99 -8.32 4.60 -14.93
CA VAL A 99 -7.86 4.21 -13.59
C VAL A 99 -8.98 4.33 -12.58
N LEU A 100 -9.39 3.20 -11.97
CA LEU A 100 -10.31 3.15 -10.84
C LEU A 100 -9.51 2.84 -9.56
N TYR A 101 -9.55 3.74 -8.57
CA TYR A 101 -8.85 3.60 -7.31
C TYR A 101 -9.83 3.55 -6.14
N LEU A 102 -9.90 2.40 -5.48
CA LEU A 102 -10.70 2.16 -4.29
C LEU A 102 -9.77 2.08 -3.06
N ASN A 103 -9.93 2.99 -2.10
CA ASN A 103 -9.18 2.99 -0.86
C ASN A 103 -10.10 2.68 0.31
N PHE A 104 -9.99 1.51 0.89
CA PHE A 104 -10.90 1.06 1.94
C PHE A 104 -10.62 1.68 3.32
N SER A 105 -9.50 2.40 3.50
CA SER A 105 -9.26 3.14 4.75
C SER A 105 -10.28 4.25 5.01
N GLY A 106 -10.94 4.72 3.97
CA GLY A 106 -11.99 5.74 4.08
C GLY A 106 -13.38 5.22 4.49
N ILE A 107 -13.52 3.90 4.65
CA ILE A 107 -14.78 3.30 5.06
C ILE A 107 -14.90 3.45 6.58
N SER A 108 -15.85 4.27 7.02
CA SER A 108 -16.16 4.50 8.44
C SER A 108 -17.43 3.77 8.83
N GLY A 109 -17.53 3.39 10.10
CA GLY A 109 -18.74 2.83 10.69
C GLY A 109 -18.44 1.63 11.59
N GLU A 110 -19.34 1.40 12.55
CA GLU A 110 -19.41 0.15 13.29
C GLU A 110 -19.78 -0.99 12.33
N LEU A 111 -19.59 -2.23 12.76
CA LEU A 111 -19.85 -3.43 11.97
C LEU A 111 -21.24 -3.39 11.28
N ASN A 112 -22.26 -2.91 11.99
CA ASN A 112 -23.63 -2.81 11.48
C ASN A 112 -23.80 -1.77 10.35
N ASP A 113 -22.93 -0.75 10.28
CA ASP A 113 -22.97 0.32 9.28
C ASP A 113 -21.94 0.11 8.14
N TYR A 114 -21.10 -0.94 8.22
CA TYR A 114 -20.02 -1.17 7.27
C TYR A 114 -20.49 -1.27 5.82
N ARG A 115 -21.58 -2.02 5.59
CA ARG A 115 -22.18 -2.13 4.24
C ARG A 115 -22.54 -0.76 3.68
N LYS A 116 -23.18 0.06 4.48
CA LYS A 116 -23.58 1.42 4.08
C LYS A 116 -22.35 2.29 3.82
N GLY A 117 -21.35 2.23 4.71
CA GLY A 117 -20.08 2.94 4.53
C GLY A 117 -19.35 2.52 3.24
N LEU A 118 -19.32 1.21 2.93
CA LEU A 118 -18.74 0.68 1.70
C LEU A 118 -19.50 1.18 0.46
N ASP A 119 -20.85 1.13 0.49
CA ASP A 119 -21.70 1.61 -0.60
C ASP A 119 -21.50 3.12 -0.86
N GLU A 120 -21.46 3.92 0.18
CA GLU A 120 -21.26 5.37 0.06
C GLU A 120 -19.87 5.71 -0.47
N HIS A 121 -18.84 5.05 0.07
CA HIS A 121 -17.46 5.27 -0.32
C HIS A 121 -17.18 4.84 -1.78
N CYS A 122 -17.50 3.60 -2.11
CA CYS A 122 -17.33 3.08 -3.48
C CYS A 122 -18.21 3.84 -4.47
N GLY A 123 -19.46 4.12 -4.10
CA GLY A 123 -20.38 4.88 -4.95
C GLY A 123 -19.88 6.29 -5.26
N THR A 124 -19.26 6.97 -4.29
CA THR A 124 -18.65 8.29 -4.49
C THR A 124 -17.45 8.18 -5.43
N THR A 125 -16.63 7.17 -5.28
CA THR A 125 -15.46 6.91 -6.13
C THR A 125 -15.88 6.62 -7.57
N ILE A 126 -16.89 5.76 -7.79
CA ILE A 126 -17.42 5.43 -9.11
C ILE A 126 -18.00 6.67 -9.80
N LYS A 127 -18.74 7.50 -9.07
CA LYS A 127 -19.25 8.78 -9.59
C LYS A 127 -18.12 9.71 -10.01
N SER A 128 -17.06 9.80 -9.22
CA SER A 128 -15.87 10.59 -9.54
C SER A 128 -15.15 10.06 -10.78
N PHE A 129 -15.05 8.73 -10.92
CA PHE A 129 -14.51 8.07 -12.11
C PHE A 129 -15.33 8.44 -13.36
N CYS A 130 -16.64 8.31 -13.34
CA CYS A 130 -17.50 8.65 -14.48
C CYS A 130 -17.39 10.13 -14.88
N LYS A 131 -17.21 11.03 -13.91
CA LYS A 131 -16.94 12.46 -14.20
C LYS A 131 -15.57 12.67 -14.84
N LYS A 132 -14.55 12.01 -14.31
CA LYS A 132 -13.17 12.12 -14.79
C LYS A 132 -13.02 11.67 -16.25
N TYR A 133 -13.77 10.68 -16.66
CA TYR A 133 -13.71 10.09 -18.00
C TYR A 133 -14.97 10.33 -18.84
N ALA A 134 -15.71 11.40 -18.54
CA ALA A 134 -16.99 11.70 -19.21
C ALA A 134 -16.87 11.76 -20.74
N ASP A 135 -15.74 12.26 -21.26
CA ASP A 135 -15.51 12.38 -22.72
C ASP A 135 -15.18 11.03 -23.38
N LEU A 136 -14.87 9.99 -22.60
CA LEU A 136 -14.52 8.65 -23.08
C LEU A 136 -15.65 7.64 -22.85
N LEU A 137 -16.70 8.03 -22.13
CA LEU A 137 -17.85 7.19 -21.82
C LEU A 137 -19.12 7.71 -22.51
N PRO A 138 -20.12 6.84 -22.77
CA PRO A 138 -21.39 7.26 -23.37
C PRO A 138 -22.05 8.40 -22.58
N PRO A 139 -22.67 9.39 -23.24
CA PRO A 139 -23.24 10.57 -22.58
C PRO A 139 -24.31 10.27 -21.53
N GLU A 140 -25.06 9.18 -21.71
CA GLU A 140 -26.11 8.72 -20.79
C GLU A 140 -25.56 8.08 -19.50
N THR A 141 -24.27 7.73 -19.45
CA THR A 141 -23.64 7.02 -18.33
C THR A 141 -23.94 7.67 -16.98
N TRP A 142 -23.83 9.00 -16.92
CA TRP A 142 -24.10 9.73 -15.68
C TRP A 142 -25.54 9.59 -15.18
N LYS A 143 -26.50 9.67 -16.09
CA LYS A 143 -27.93 9.56 -15.78
C LYS A 143 -28.28 8.13 -15.34
N GLU A 144 -27.79 7.14 -16.05
CA GLU A 144 -28.06 5.73 -15.76
C GLU A 144 -27.38 5.27 -14.45
N LEU A 145 -26.18 5.75 -14.14
CA LEU A 145 -25.46 5.43 -12.90
C LEU A 145 -26.31 5.78 -11.67
N HIS A 146 -27.04 6.91 -11.70
CA HIS A 146 -27.87 7.34 -10.59
C HIS A 146 -29.09 6.46 -10.33
N THR A 147 -29.45 5.59 -11.26
CA THR A 147 -30.52 4.59 -11.07
C THR A 147 -30.02 3.32 -10.36
N LYS A 148 -28.71 3.16 -10.19
CA LYS A 148 -28.09 1.96 -9.59
C LYS A 148 -27.92 2.15 -8.07
N ASN A 149 -28.46 1.25 -7.29
CA ASN A 149 -28.39 1.27 -5.84
C ASN A 149 -27.27 0.37 -5.32
N GLY A 150 -26.40 0.96 -4.49
CA GLY A 150 -25.26 0.28 -3.86
C GLY A 150 -24.03 0.12 -4.77
N ALA A 151 -22.88 -0.09 -4.15
CA ALA A 151 -21.59 -0.16 -4.81
C ALA A 151 -21.50 -1.30 -5.84
N VAL A 152 -22.04 -2.46 -5.49
CA VAL A 152 -22.03 -3.66 -6.32
C VAL A 152 -22.73 -3.41 -7.66
N ALA A 153 -23.96 -2.85 -7.63
CA ALA A 153 -24.71 -2.56 -8.86
C ALA A 153 -24.07 -1.44 -9.69
N GLN A 154 -23.43 -0.47 -9.03
CA GLN A 154 -22.73 0.61 -9.73
C GLN A 154 -21.45 0.12 -10.40
N LEU A 155 -20.69 -0.78 -9.77
CA LEU A 155 -19.52 -1.41 -10.37
C LEU A 155 -19.89 -2.24 -11.60
N GLU A 156 -20.91 -3.10 -11.47
CA GLU A 156 -21.39 -3.94 -12.57
C GLU A 156 -21.84 -3.08 -13.78
N PHE A 157 -22.57 -1.99 -13.51
CA PHE A 157 -22.94 -1.04 -14.55
C PHE A 157 -21.70 -0.37 -15.17
N LEU A 158 -20.72 0.04 -14.37
CA LEU A 158 -19.50 0.66 -14.84
C LEU A 158 -18.73 -0.24 -15.81
N TYR A 159 -18.61 -1.54 -15.48
CA TYR A 159 -17.93 -2.51 -16.35
C TYR A 159 -18.62 -2.62 -17.71
N GLN A 160 -19.95 -2.73 -17.73
CA GLN A 160 -20.73 -2.79 -18.96
C GLN A 160 -20.59 -1.53 -19.80
N VAL A 161 -20.53 -0.36 -19.17
CA VAL A 161 -20.35 0.92 -19.87
C VAL A 161 -18.96 1.01 -20.49
N CYS A 162 -17.91 0.66 -19.74
CA CYS A 162 -16.54 0.67 -20.23
C CYS A 162 -16.37 -0.33 -21.38
N GLU A 163 -16.95 -1.53 -21.27
CA GLU A 163 -16.92 -2.53 -22.34
C GLU A 163 -17.57 -2.01 -23.62
N ARG A 164 -18.79 -1.43 -23.51
CA ARG A 164 -19.48 -0.81 -24.68
C ARG A 164 -18.69 0.32 -25.30
N ALA A 165 -17.94 1.07 -24.50
CA ALA A 165 -17.07 2.15 -24.96
C ALA A 165 -15.70 1.67 -25.46
N GLY A 166 -15.41 0.37 -25.42
CA GLY A 166 -14.10 -0.19 -25.77
C GLY A 166 -12.97 0.27 -24.85
N GLN A 167 -13.30 0.66 -23.62
CA GLN A 167 -12.35 1.17 -22.63
C GLN A 167 -11.91 0.07 -21.68
N LYS A 168 -10.63 0.10 -21.29
CA LYS A 168 -10.03 -0.85 -20.34
C LYS A 168 -9.79 -0.17 -19.00
N ILE A 169 -10.09 -0.87 -17.93
CA ILE A 169 -9.90 -0.40 -16.55
C ILE A 169 -8.66 -1.06 -15.95
N TYR A 170 -7.80 -0.25 -15.32
CA TYR A 170 -6.88 -0.73 -14.30
C TYR A 170 -7.47 -0.41 -12.93
N LEU A 171 -7.83 -1.44 -12.19
CA LEU A 171 -8.39 -1.32 -10.85
C LEU A 171 -7.27 -1.39 -9.81
N PHE A 172 -7.22 -0.40 -8.93
CA PHE A 172 -6.36 -0.39 -7.74
C PHE A 172 -7.23 -0.45 -6.49
N ILE A 173 -6.93 -1.39 -5.59
CA ILE A 173 -7.58 -1.50 -4.28
C ILE A 173 -6.51 -1.35 -3.21
N ASP A 174 -6.61 -0.27 -2.41
CA ASP A 174 -5.70 -0.01 -1.29
C ASP A 174 -6.38 -0.31 0.04
N GLU A 175 -5.59 -0.79 1.01
CA GLU A 175 -6.04 -1.10 2.38
C GLU A 175 -7.25 -2.08 2.40
N TYR A 176 -7.22 -3.12 1.54
CA TYR A 176 -8.31 -4.10 1.43
C TYR A 176 -8.64 -4.78 2.77
N ASP A 177 -7.67 -4.87 3.66
CA ASP A 177 -7.74 -5.49 4.98
C ASP A 177 -8.08 -4.49 6.12
N HIS A 178 -8.38 -3.23 5.79
CA HIS A 178 -8.69 -2.21 6.80
C HIS A 178 -9.85 -2.61 7.70
N PHE A 179 -10.90 -3.15 7.13
CA PHE A 179 -12.09 -3.60 7.85
C PHE A 179 -11.75 -4.70 8.87
N THR A 180 -11.02 -5.74 8.47
CA THR A 180 -10.63 -6.83 9.37
C THR A 180 -9.71 -6.34 10.48
N ASN A 181 -8.78 -5.43 10.15
CA ASN A 181 -7.94 -4.82 11.17
C ASN A 181 -8.74 -4.05 12.22
N THR A 182 -9.89 -3.50 11.85
CA THR A 182 -10.81 -2.81 12.76
C THR A 182 -11.61 -3.81 13.60
N ILE A 183 -12.11 -4.88 13.00
CA ILE A 183 -12.83 -5.95 13.69
C ILE A 183 -11.94 -6.68 14.69
N LEU A 184 -10.72 -7.00 14.31
CA LEU A 184 -9.76 -7.69 15.17
C LEU A 184 -9.29 -6.84 16.35
N SER A 185 -9.65 -5.56 16.41
CA SER A 185 -9.32 -4.68 17.53
C SER A 185 -10.17 -4.95 18.78
N SER A 186 -11.30 -5.69 18.68
CA SER A 186 -12.13 -6.05 19.84
C SER A 186 -12.62 -7.50 19.78
N PRO A 187 -12.59 -8.25 20.92
CA PRO A 187 -13.09 -9.62 20.98
C PRO A 187 -14.60 -9.75 20.59
N GLU A 188 -15.41 -8.75 20.96
CA GLU A 188 -16.84 -8.74 20.66
C GLU A 188 -17.11 -8.57 19.16
N SER A 189 -16.31 -7.76 18.48
CA SER A 189 -16.38 -7.59 17.04
C SER A 189 -15.95 -8.85 16.29
N LEU A 190 -14.97 -9.57 16.83
CA LEU A 190 -14.46 -10.81 16.25
C LEU A 190 -15.54 -11.93 16.32
N CYS A 191 -16.20 -12.12 17.47
CA CYS A 191 -17.30 -13.08 17.60
C CYS A 191 -18.45 -12.77 16.62
N ARG A 192 -18.83 -11.51 16.46
CA ARG A 192 -19.84 -11.09 15.49
C ARG A 192 -19.41 -11.35 14.03
N TYR A 193 -18.13 -11.12 13.71
CA TYR A 193 -17.62 -11.41 12.37
C TYR A 193 -17.70 -12.89 12.04
N THR A 194 -17.36 -13.78 12.99
CA THR A 194 -17.48 -15.24 12.78
C THR A 194 -18.93 -15.69 12.65
N ASP A 195 -19.87 -15.08 13.37
CA ASP A 195 -21.29 -15.37 13.25
C ASP A 195 -21.90 -14.87 11.93
N GLU A 196 -21.44 -13.71 11.43
CA GLU A 196 -21.88 -13.13 10.15
C GLU A 196 -21.12 -13.70 8.93
N ALA A 197 -19.90 -14.19 9.10
CA ALA A 197 -19.08 -14.78 8.03
C ALA A 197 -19.59 -16.14 7.54
N HIS A 198 -20.57 -16.74 8.21
CA HIS A 198 -21.27 -17.93 7.70
C HIS A 198 -22.30 -17.59 6.59
N GLY A 199 -22.59 -16.32 6.33
CA GLY A 199 -23.28 -15.83 5.14
C GLY A 199 -22.30 -15.07 4.25
N GLU A 200 -22.44 -15.15 2.91
CA GLU A 200 -21.63 -14.39 1.96
C GLU A 200 -21.47 -12.93 2.41
N SER A 201 -20.26 -12.55 2.85
CA SER A 201 -20.04 -11.20 3.34
C SER A 201 -20.22 -10.20 2.19
N TYR A 202 -20.74 -9.00 2.47
CA TYR A 202 -20.92 -7.99 1.43
C TYR A 202 -19.59 -7.63 0.74
N LEU A 203 -18.48 -7.72 1.46
CA LEU A 203 -17.14 -7.53 0.92
C LEU A 203 -16.79 -8.65 -0.08
N GLN A 204 -17.10 -9.91 0.25
CA GLN A 204 -16.92 -11.05 -0.66
C GLN A 204 -17.73 -10.86 -1.95
N ASN A 205 -19.00 -10.43 -1.84
CA ASN A 205 -19.81 -10.09 -3.01
C ASN A 205 -19.20 -8.99 -3.88
N LEU A 206 -18.56 -7.97 -3.27
CA LEU A 206 -17.84 -6.95 -4.01
C LEU A 206 -16.69 -7.56 -4.82
N PHE A 207 -15.90 -8.46 -4.21
CA PHE A 207 -14.78 -9.13 -4.89
C PHE A 207 -15.25 -10.10 -5.98
N ILE A 208 -16.38 -10.81 -5.79
CA ILE A 208 -17.03 -11.60 -6.86
C ILE A 208 -17.36 -10.70 -8.06
N LYS A 209 -17.83 -9.47 -7.82
CA LYS A 209 -18.10 -8.52 -8.92
C LYS A 209 -16.82 -7.95 -9.54
N VAL A 210 -15.75 -7.79 -8.77
CA VAL A 210 -14.42 -7.46 -9.32
C VAL A 210 -13.95 -8.58 -10.24
N GLU A 211 -14.06 -9.85 -9.82
CA GLU A 211 -13.74 -11.01 -10.67
C GLU A 211 -14.60 -11.04 -11.95
N ALA A 212 -15.91 -10.85 -11.82
CA ALA A 212 -16.79 -10.77 -12.98
C ALA A 212 -16.40 -9.65 -13.95
N GLY A 213 -15.91 -8.50 -13.45
CA GLY A 213 -15.41 -7.41 -14.26
C GLY A 213 -14.18 -7.74 -15.11
N THR A 214 -13.39 -8.76 -14.70
CA THR A 214 -12.20 -9.19 -15.45
C THR A 214 -12.56 -9.93 -16.75
N TYR A 215 -13.77 -10.41 -16.88
CA TYR A 215 -14.29 -10.99 -18.12
C TYR A 215 -14.78 -9.93 -19.11
N SER A 216 -14.81 -8.66 -18.73
CA SER A 216 -15.29 -7.55 -19.55
C SER A 216 -14.28 -6.43 -19.69
N SER A 217 -14.25 -5.48 -18.78
CA SER A 217 -13.47 -4.24 -18.90
C SER A 217 -12.28 -4.12 -17.94
N ILE A 218 -12.22 -4.89 -16.84
CA ILE A 218 -11.05 -4.88 -15.97
C ILE A 218 -9.92 -5.68 -16.62
N GLU A 219 -8.94 -4.97 -17.16
CA GLU A 219 -7.77 -5.60 -17.78
C GLU A 219 -6.70 -5.97 -16.76
N ARG A 220 -6.55 -5.14 -15.69
CA ARG A 220 -5.59 -5.36 -14.60
C ARG A 220 -6.19 -4.99 -13.25
N CYS A 221 -5.76 -5.69 -12.21
CA CYS A 221 -6.13 -5.37 -10.83
C CYS A 221 -4.92 -5.51 -9.91
N PHE A 222 -4.63 -4.45 -9.13
CA PHE A 222 -3.60 -4.44 -8.11
C PHE A 222 -4.25 -4.21 -6.75
N ILE A 223 -4.15 -5.20 -5.86
CA ILE A 223 -4.73 -5.17 -4.52
C ILE A 223 -3.60 -5.09 -3.51
N THR A 224 -3.67 -4.15 -2.57
CA THR A 224 -2.66 -4.03 -1.52
C THR A 224 -3.27 -3.77 -0.14
N GLY A 225 -2.54 -4.22 0.88
CA GLY A 225 -2.88 -4.11 2.29
C GLY A 225 -1.69 -4.36 3.20
N VAL A 226 -1.96 -4.62 4.47
CA VAL A 226 -0.95 -4.87 5.50
C VAL A 226 -0.89 -6.34 5.91
N SER A 227 -2.03 -7.03 5.89
CA SER A 227 -2.18 -8.39 6.40
C SER A 227 -2.73 -9.35 5.35
N PRO A 228 -2.23 -10.60 5.27
CA PRO A 228 -2.76 -11.62 4.39
C PRO A 228 -4.04 -12.30 4.93
N MET A 229 -4.56 -11.89 6.08
CA MET A 229 -5.60 -12.60 6.81
C MET A 229 -6.90 -12.81 6.04
N ILE A 230 -7.35 -11.80 5.32
CA ILE A 230 -8.61 -11.89 4.55
C ILE A 230 -8.40 -12.55 3.18
N MET A 231 -7.17 -12.67 2.71
CA MET A 231 -6.93 -13.23 1.38
C MET A 231 -7.55 -14.63 1.22
N TYR A 232 -7.50 -15.45 2.28
CA TYR A 232 -8.10 -16.77 2.26
C TYR A 232 -9.63 -16.69 2.19
N ASP A 233 -10.25 -15.82 2.95
CA ASP A 233 -11.70 -15.63 3.00
C ASP A 233 -12.21 -14.95 1.71
N LEU A 234 -11.43 -14.05 1.13
CA LEU A 234 -11.71 -13.43 -0.16
C LEU A 234 -11.37 -14.31 -1.35
N ALA A 235 -10.47 -15.29 -1.20
CA ALA A 235 -10.09 -16.21 -2.29
C ALA A 235 -11.27 -17.00 -2.85
N SER A 236 -12.33 -17.22 -2.06
CA SER A 236 -13.58 -17.80 -2.56
C SER A 236 -14.38 -16.86 -3.47
N GLY A 237 -14.10 -15.53 -3.41
CA GLY A 237 -14.74 -14.52 -4.24
C GLY A 237 -13.81 -13.84 -5.26
N PHE A 238 -12.49 -14.11 -5.21
CA PHE A 238 -11.49 -13.60 -6.15
C PHE A 238 -10.32 -14.59 -6.23
N ASN A 239 -10.55 -15.73 -6.84
CA ASN A 239 -9.61 -16.85 -6.90
C ASN A 239 -8.57 -16.74 -8.02
N ILE A 240 -8.63 -15.67 -8.82
CA ILE A 240 -7.75 -15.43 -9.97
C ILE A 240 -6.52 -14.58 -9.63
N GLY A 241 -6.43 -14.08 -8.38
CA GLY A 241 -5.35 -13.20 -7.96
C GLY A 241 -4.13 -13.96 -7.45
N THR A 242 -2.95 -13.66 -8.02
CA THR A 242 -1.66 -14.19 -7.55
C THR A 242 -1.08 -13.33 -6.44
N ASN A 243 -0.53 -13.94 -5.39
CA ASN A 243 0.14 -13.21 -4.32
C ASN A 243 1.65 -13.06 -4.62
N TYR A 244 2.07 -11.86 -4.97
CA TYR A 244 3.48 -11.54 -5.24
C TYR A 244 4.23 -10.99 -4.02
N SER A 245 3.62 -11.01 -2.84
CA SER A 245 4.21 -10.42 -1.62
C SER A 245 5.53 -11.05 -1.22
N LEU A 246 5.70 -12.35 -1.47
CA LEU A 246 6.86 -13.14 -1.07
C LEU A 246 7.78 -13.52 -2.26
N THR A 247 7.55 -12.93 -3.43
CA THR A 247 8.33 -13.22 -4.64
C THR A 247 9.64 -12.43 -4.65
N PRO A 248 10.79 -13.06 -4.90
CA PRO A 248 12.11 -12.43 -4.88
C PRO A 248 12.23 -11.20 -5.78
N ASP A 249 11.67 -11.25 -7.00
CA ASP A 249 11.72 -10.17 -7.99
C ASP A 249 11.15 -8.86 -7.47
N PHE A 250 10.19 -8.93 -6.52
CA PHE A 250 9.52 -7.77 -5.94
C PHE A 250 9.97 -7.44 -4.51
N ASN A 251 11.01 -8.11 -3.99
CA ASN A 251 11.51 -7.86 -2.64
C ASN A 251 11.85 -6.38 -2.42
N GLN A 252 12.46 -5.73 -3.41
CA GLN A 252 12.94 -4.35 -3.34
C GLN A 252 11.96 -3.31 -3.90
N MET A 253 10.75 -3.69 -4.33
CA MET A 253 9.81 -2.77 -4.98
C MET A 253 9.32 -1.66 -4.05
N MET A 254 9.18 -1.94 -2.76
CA MET A 254 8.77 -0.98 -1.74
C MET A 254 9.73 -1.02 -0.55
N GLY A 255 9.92 0.12 0.12
CA GLY A 255 10.96 0.33 1.11
C GLY A 255 12.25 0.84 0.46
N PHE A 256 13.33 0.95 1.24
CA PHE A 256 14.65 1.36 0.74
C PHE A 256 15.68 0.25 0.96
N THR A 257 16.59 0.06 0.00
CA THR A 257 17.80 -0.74 0.20
C THR A 257 18.84 0.08 0.98
N GLU A 258 19.88 -0.56 1.48
CA GLU A 258 20.97 0.16 2.16
C GLU A 258 21.67 1.12 1.19
N GLU A 259 21.86 0.75 -0.08
CA GLU A 259 22.45 1.61 -1.10
C GLU A 259 21.63 2.88 -1.31
N GLU A 260 20.31 2.76 -1.43
CA GLU A 260 19.41 3.91 -1.60
C GLU A 260 19.41 4.84 -0.38
N VAL A 261 19.53 4.27 0.83
CA VAL A 261 19.70 5.06 2.06
C VAL A 261 21.06 5.77 2.08
N ARG A 262 22.14 5.10 1.66
CA ARG A 262 23.48 5.69 1.53
C ARG A 262 23.51 6.84 0.54
N GLU A 263 22.90 6.68 -0.62
CA GLU A 263 22.79 7.75 -1.63
C GLU A 263 22.03 8.95 -1.06
N MET A 264 20.93 8.73 -0.36
CA MET A 264 20.14 9.79 0.29
C MET A 264 20.99 10.54 1.35
N LEU A 265 21.66 9.81 2.24
CA LEU A 265 22.51 10.41 3.28
C LEU A 265 23.68 11.17 2.67
N THR A 266 24.32 10.61 1.64
CA THR A 266 25.41 11.28 0.90
C THR A 266 24.92 12.59 0.30
N TYR A 267 23.76 12.59 -0.38
CA TYR A 267 23.16 13.81 -0.94
C TYR A 267 22.94 14.88 0.14
N TYR A 268 22.38 14.52 1.28
CA TYR A 268 22.10 15.50 2.34
C TYR A 268 23.35 15.92 3.11
N SER A 269 24.38 15.08 3.22
CA SER A 269 25.66 15.44 3.84
C SER A 269 26.45 16.49 3.03
N THR A 270 26.30 16.51 1.71
CA THR A 270 26.92 17.55 0.87
C THR A 270 26.23 18.91 0.97
N THR A 271 24.96 18.93 1.36
CA THR A 271 24.12 20.14 1.42
C THR A 271 23.91 20.66 2.83
N SER A 272 24.33 19.92 3.85
CA SER A 272 24.26 20.28 5.28
C SER A 272 25.42 19.62 6.00
N PRO A 273 26.10 20.30 6.93
CA PRO A 273 27.18 19.68 7.69
C PRO A 273 26.63 18.60 8.63
N PHE A 274 26.88 17.35 8.30
CA PHE A 274 26.63 16.23 9.19
C PHE A 274 27.81 16.06 10.15
N HIS A 275 27.54 15.77 11.42
CA HIS A 275 28.57 15.51 12.44
C HIS A 275 29.06 14.05 12.43
N HIS A 276 28.30 13.16 11.79
CA HIS A 276 28.61 11.75 11.65
C HIS A 276 28.82 11.40 10.17
N THR A 277 29.64 10.41 9.93
CA THR A 277 29.80 9.82 8.60
C THR A 277 28.54 9.09 8.16
N VAL A 278 28.40 8.83 6.87
CA VAL A 278 27.30 8.05 6.32
C VAL A 278 27.26 6.66 6.95
N ASP A 279 28.41 6.01 7.17
CA ASP A 279 28.50 4.69 7.81
C ASP A 279 27.98 4.72 9.25
N GLU A 280 28.38 5.70 10.05
CA GLU A 280 27.88 5.86 11.41
C GLU A 280 26.36 6.06 11.45
N LEU A 281 25.80 6.81 10.50
CA LEU A 281 24.35 7.02 10.42
C LEU A 281 23.60 5.73 10.00
N ILE A 282 24.16 4.96 9.09
CA ILE A 282 23.62 3.63 8.72
C ILE A 282 23.62 2.71 9.94
N GLU A 283 24.73 2.60 10.65
CA GLU A 283 24.82 1.77 11.86
C GLU A 283 23.83 2.19 12.96
N MET A 284 23.56 3.50 13.09
CA MET A 284 22.52 4.00 14.02
C MET A 284 21.10 3.58 13.59
N MET A 285 20.81 3.56 12.30
CA MET A 285 19.47 3.24 11.77
C MET A 285 19.20 1.74 11.67
N LYS A 286 20.23 0.96 11.35
CA LYS A 286 20.13 -0.46 11.02
C LYS A 286 19.35 -1.28 12.05
N PRO A 287 19.62 -1.22 13.36
CA PRO A 287 18.90 -2.00 14.37
C PRO A 287 17.39 -1.66 14.47
N TRP A 288 16.98 -0.49 13.95
CA TRP A 288 15.64 0.03 14.11
C TRP A 288 14.78 -0.08 12.85
N TYR A 289 15.40 0.01 11.68
CA TYR A 289 14.69 0.21 10.42
C TYR A 289 15.00 -0.83 9.36
N ASP A 290 16.14 -1.52 9.44
CA ASP A 290 16.62 -2.53 8.50
C ASP A 290 16.40 -3.93 9.06
N ASN A 291 15.15 -4.39 9.09
CA ASN A 291 14.83 -5.70 9.65
C ASN A 291 13.80 -6.46 8.78
N TYR A 292 13.67 -6.09 7.50
CA TYR A 292 12.67 -6.70 6.64
C TYR A 292 13.32 -7.40 5.46
N CYS A 293 12.95 -8.66 5.27
CA CYS A 293 13.18 -9.41 4.06
C CYS A 293 11.86 -10.09 3.69
N PHE A 294 11.36 -9.82 2.51
CA PHE A 294 10.02 -10.26 2.12
C PHE A 294 10.02 -11.56 1.32
N ALA A 295 11.15 -11.98 0.79
CA ALA A 295 11.30 -13.22 0.05
C ALA A 295 12.31 -14.13 0.74
N GLN A 296 11.98 -15.40 0.91
CA GLN A 296 12.86 -16.36 1.57
C GLN A 296 14.19 -16.48 0.87
N ASP A 297 14.18 -16.48 -0.46
CA ASP A 297 15.39 -16.59 -1.30
C ASP A 297 16.33 -15.38 -1.19
N CYS A 298 15.81 -14.23 -0.71
CA CYS A 298 16.60 -13.02 -0.47
C CYS A 298 17.13 -12.91 0.97
N TYR A 299 16.82 -13.90 1.83
CA TYR A 299 17.23 -13.86 3.23
C TYR A 299 18.76 -13.95 3.36
N GLY A 300 19.31 -12.98 4.10
CA GLY A 300 20.77 -12.85 4.29
C GLY A 300 21.51 -12.13 3.16
N GLU A 301 20.85 -11.84 2.02
CA GLU A 301 21.45 -11.11 0.89
C GLU A 301 20.97 -9.66 0.84
N THR A 302 19.66 -9.43 0.92
CA THR A 302 19.09 -8.10 0.77
C THR A 302 18.01 -7.85 1.80
N THR A 303 18.27 -6.91 2.70
CA THR A 303 17.30 -6.40 3.66
C THR A 303 16.74 -5.05 3.23
N MET A 304 15.57 -4.72 3.76
CA MET A 304 14.82 -3.53 3.38
C MET A 304 14.57 -2.65 4.60
N TYR A 305 14.88 -1.37 4.45
CA TYR A 305 14.55 -0.33 5.43
C TYR A 305 13.11 0.14 5.25
N ASN A 306 12.43 0.38 6.36
CA ASN A 306 11.15 1.08 6.34
C ASN A 306 11.36 2.52 5.87
N SER A 307 10.85 2.85 4.67
CA SER A 307 11.13 4.13 4.00
C SER A 307 10.69 5.35 4.82
N ASN A 308 9.53 5.30 5.48
CA ASN A 308 9.06 6.42 6.27
C ASN A 308 9.92 6.64 7.54
N MET A 309 10.44 5.57 8.13
CA MET A 309 11.30 5.65 9.31
C MET A 309 12.66 6.25 8.95
N VAL A 310 13.23 5.88 7.79
CA VAL A 310 14.44 6.51 7.26
C VAL A 310 14.19 8.00 7.02
N LEU A 311 13.11 8.36 6.35
CA LEU A 311 12.77 9.77 6.12
C LEU A 311 12.56 10.55 7.43
N TYR A 312 11.95 9.91 8.45
CA TYR A 312 11.82 10.50 9.78
C TYR A 312 13.17 10.76 10.43
N PHE A 313 14.10 9.80 10.39
CA PHE A 313 15.45 9.96 10.91
C PHE A 313 16.19 11.07 10.20
N VAL A 314 16.27 11.01 8.88
CA VAL A 314 17.02 11.98 8.06
C VAL A 314 16.46 13.39 8.26
N LYS A 315 15.13 13.56 8.29
CA LYS A 315 14.50 14.86 8.59
C LYS A 315 14.93 15.42 9.94
N ASN A 316 14.88 14.61 11.00
CA ASN A 316 15.30 15.03 12.33
C ASN A 316 16.79 15.35 12.38
N TYR A 317 17.60 14.54 11.70
CA TYR A 317 19.04 14.74 11.65
C TYR A 317 19.42 16.05 10.94
N ILE A 318 18.80 16.35 9.81
CA ILE A 318 18.99 17.59 9.07
C ILE A 318 18.63 18.81 9.93
N ILE A 319 17.50 18.75 10.67
CA ILE A 319 16.99 19.88 11.46
C ILE A 319 17.83 20.10 12.73
N ARG A 320 18.26 19.02 13.40
CA ARG A 320 18.82 19.08 14.74
C ARG A 320 20.31 18.76 14.83
N GLY A 321 20.92 18.28 13.75
CA GLY A 321 22.32 17.82 13.72
C GLY A 321 22.56 16.55 14.53
N LYS A 322 21.52 15.84 14.97
CA LYS A 322 21.59 14.62 15.78
C LYS A 322 20.43 13.69 15.53
N ALA A 323 20.63 12.41 15.80
CA ALA A 323 19.59 11.39 15.72
C ALA A 323 18.36 11.76 16.57
N PRO A 324 17.16 11.34 16.16
CA PRO A 324 15.95 11.54 16.95
C PRO A 324 16.07 10.87 18.31
N GLN A 325 15.59 11.51 19.36
CA GLN A 325 15.62 10.96 20.72
C GLN A 325 14.82 9.66 20.82
N ASN A 326 13.68 9.59 20.10
CA ASN A 326 12.91 8.38 19.91
C ASN A 326 13.13 7.91 18.47
N MET A 327 13.78 6.78 18.29
CA MET A 327 14.04 6.21 16.96
C MET A 327 12.74 5.79 16.26
N ILE A 328 11.72 5.43 17.02
CA ILE A 328 10.38 5.10 16.49
C ILE A 328 9.47 6.32 16.63
N GLU A 329 8.90 6.74 15.50
CA GLU A 329 7.93 7.84 15.45
C GLU A 329 6.68 7.52 16.27
N SER A 330 6.16 8.49 17.04
CA SER A 330 5.01 8.30 17.92
C SER A 330 3.73 7.86 17.18
N ASN A 331 3.58 8.22 15.91
CA ASN A 331 2.44 7.85 15.07
C ASN A 331 2.50 6.39 14.56
N ILE A 332 3.62 5.70 14.76
CA ILE A 332 3.79 4.27 14.47
C ILE A 332 3.54 3.44 15.72
N ARG A 333 3.22 4.09 16.83
CA ARG A 333 2.98 3.38 18.08
C ARG A 333 1.98 2.25 17.87
N ILE A 334 2.42 1.12 18.35
CA ILE A 334 1.69 -0.12 18.47
C ILE A 334 0.27 0.16 18.94
N ASP A 335 -0.69 -0.43 18.26
CA ASP A 335 -2.04 -0.57 18.76
C ASP A 335 -1.98 -1.41 20.05
N TYR A 336 -1.98 -0.72 21.19
CA TYR A 336 -1.84 -1.36 22.50
C TYR A 336 -2.95 -2.38 22.77
N GLU A 337 -4.14 -2.20 22.17
CA GLU A 337 -5.22 -3.15 22.34
C GLU A 337 -4.93 -4.45 21.56
N LYS A 338 -4.41 -4.36 20.35
CA LYS A 338 -3.92 -5.54 19.61
C LYS A 338 -2.80 -6.25 20.35
N LEU A 339 -1.84 -5.50 20.87
CA LEU A 339 -0.76 -6.10 21.67
C LEU A 339 -1.29 -6.80 22.93
N ARG A 340 -2.24 -6.18 23.65
CA ARG A 340 -2.90 -6.80 24.80
C ARG A 340 -3.65 -8.09 24.43
N MET A 341 -4.33 -8.08 23.28
CA MET A 341 -5.05 -9.24 22.77
C MET A 341 -4.06 -10.38 22.45
N LEU A 342 -2.95 -10.08 21.76
CA LEU A 342 -1.89 -11.05 21.48
C LEU A 342 -1.29 -11.63 22.75
N ILE A 343 -1.02 -10.78 23.76
CA ILE A 343 -0.49 -11.21 25.07
C ILE A 343 -1.49 -12.14 25.80
N ARG A 344 -2.78 -11.83 25.75
CA ARG A 344 -3.81 -12.68 26.38
C ARG A 344 -3.89 -14.04 25.67
N LYS A 345 -3.93 -14.06 24.34
CA LYS A 345 -3.96 -15.30 23.55
C LYS A 345 -2.69 -16.13 23.75
N ASP A 346 -1.52 -15.50 23.76
CA ASP A 346 -0.26 -16.19 24.04
C ASP A 346 -0.27 -16.93 25.39
N LYS A 347 -0.89 -16.35 26.42
CA LYS A 347 -1.07 -16.99 27.72
C LYS A 347 -2.10 -18.14 27.70
N GLU A 348 -3.14 -18.03 26.91
CA GLU A 348 -4.19 -19.05 26.80
C GLU A 348 -3.71 -20.28 26.02
N PHE A 349 -2.87 -20.10 24.99
CA PHE A 349 -2.40 -21.16 24.10
C PHE A 349 -0.99 -21.67 24.41
N ALA A 350 -0.24 -21.02 25.31
CA ALA A 350 1.11 -21.44 25.66
C ALA A 350 1.11 -22.70 26.55
N HIS A 351 1.14 -23.87 25.91
CA HIS A 351 1.34 -25.14 26.62
C HIS A 351 2.82 -25.37 26.98
N ASP A 352 3.80 -24.90 26.15
CA ASP A 352 5.21 -25.20 26.35
C ASP A 352 6.14 -23.97 26.40
N ALA A 353 5.88 -22.93 25.64
CA ALA A 353 6.65 -21.66 25.70
C ALA A 353 5.82 -20.50 25.14
N SER A 354 5.72 -19.41 25.92
CA SER A 354 5.12 -18.17 25.46
C SER A 354 5.94 -17.58 24.30
N ILE A 355 5.29 -17.27 23.18
CA ILE A 355 5.89 -16.59 22.01
C ILE A 355 6.54 -15.27 22.45
N ILE A 356 5.87 -14.53 23.33
CA ILE A 356 6.38 -13.26 23.87
C ILE A 356 7.61 -13.50 24.73
N GLN A 357 7.62 -14.54 25.54
CA GLN A 357 8.77 -14.90 26.38
C GLN A 357 9.96 -15.32 25.52
N THR A 358 9.71 -16.07 24.45
CA THR A 358 10.72 -16.45 23.45
C THR A 358 11.28 -15.21 22.76
N LEU A 359 10.41 -14.28 22.30
CA LEU A 359 10.84 -13.05 21.67
C LEU A 359 11.68 -12.17 22.60
N VAL A 360 11.30 -12.06 23.89
CA VAL A 360 12.06 -11.28 24.90
C VAL A 360 13.40 -11.93 25.22
N SER A 361 13.47 -13.26 25.29
CA SER A 361 14.69 -13.99 25.68
C SER A 361 15.67 -14.20 24.53
N GLN A 362 15.16 -14.44 23.32
CA GLN A 362 15.97 -14.77 22.14
C GLN A 362 16.10 -13.61 21.15
N GLY A 363 15.22 -12.60 21.24
CA GLY A 363 15.17 -11.48 20.30
C GLY A 363 14.45 -11.76 18.98
N PHE A 364 14.07 -13.02 18.73
CA PHE A 364 13.38 -13.43 17.49
C PHE A 364 12.47 -14.63 17.77
N ILE A 365 11.56 -14.87 16.84
CA ILE A 365 10.74 -16.08 16.73
C ILE A 365 10.84 -16.60 15.30
N THR A 366 10.74 -17.92 15.14
CA THR A 366 10.68 -18.57 13.83
C THR A 366 9.28 -19.14 13.60
N GLY A 367 8.86 -19.15 12.35
CA GLY A 367 7.59 -19.72 11.95
C GLY A 367 7.53 -19.86 10.42
N ASP A 368 6.61 -20.66 9.92
CA ASP A 368 6.40 -20.82 8.50
C ASP A 368 5.77 -19.55 7.90
N LEU A 369 6.32 -19.11 6.77
CA LEU A 369 5.69 -18.08 5.95
C LEU A 369 4.42 -18.67 5.32
N LYS A 370 3.27 -18.01 5.56
CA LYS A 370 1.99 -18.39 4.96
C LYS A 370 1.52 -17.30 4.03
N ASP A 371 1.09 -17.70 2.83
CA ASP A 371 0.52 -16.79 1.82
C ASP A 371 -0.81 -16.17 2.28
N GLY A 372 -1.50 -16.82 3.20
CA GLY A 372 -2.73 -16.36 3.81
C GLY A 372 -3.22 -17.34 4.89
N PHE A 373 -4.13 -16.88 5.73
CA PHE A 373 -4.84 -17.71 6.71
C PHE A 373 -6.25 -17.15 6.96
N PRO A 374 -7.24 -18.03 7.27
CA PRO A 374 -8.61 -17.58 7.51
C PRO A 374 -8.69 -16.78 8.82
N ALA A 375 -9.59 -15.79 8.87
CA ALA A 375 -9.82 -15.01 10.08
C ALA A 375 -10.28 -15.88 11.25
N ALA A 376 -11.02 -17.00 10.97
CA ALA A 376 -11.43 -17.98 11.96
C ALA A 376 -10.24 -18.69 12.66
N SER A 377 -9.05 -18.71 12.08
CA SER A 377 -7.87 -19.30 12.74
C SER A 377 -7.27 -18.42 13.84
N ILE A 378 -7.80 -17.21 14.04
CA ILE A 378 -7.40 -16.27 15.09
C ILE A 378 -8.30 -16.42 16.34
N THR A 379 -9.45 -17.06 16.20
CA THR A 379 -10.33 -17.40 17.31
C THR A 379 -9.90 -18.70 17.94
#